data_b1d659a9fff8c5878471928f90c66cee
#
_entry.id   b1d659a9fff8c5878471928f90c66cee
#
_cell.length_a   1.000
_cell.length_b   1.000
_cell.length_c   1.000
_cell.angle_alpha   90.00
_cell.angle_beta   90.00
_cell.angle_gamma   90.00
#
_symmetry.space_group_name_H-M   'P 1'
#
loop_
_entity.id
_entity.type
_entity.pdbx_description
1 polymer ?
#
loop_
_entity_poly.entity_id
_entity_poly.type
_entity_poly.pdbx_seq_one_letter_code
_entity_poly.pdbx_strand_id
1 'polypeptide(L)'
;MVHALHETHRVLKPNGLLLDLRPGAVHRRVGIEVDGQYRQLAMMNESLEDDYAANQAVAEVIQKGVFKLVSRIQVNCNRVMALKDFPNWLSDFPNDRAAQQERLIRIVEHAFKEAKGNRKRVVVKGPLVLKVLRKDQV
;
A
#
# COMPACT_ATOMS: atom_id res chain seq x y z
N MET A 1 -7.38 -10.72 12.54
CA MET A 1 -8.15 -10.38 11.31
C MET A 1 -9.22 -11.41 10.97
N VAL A 2 -8.97 -12.72 11.00
CA VAL A 2 -10.00 -13.74 10.71
C VAL A 2 -11.26 -13.56 11.57
N HIS A 3 -11.10 -13.32 12.87
CA HIS A 3 -12.24 -13.05 13.77
C HIS A 3 -13.08 -11.85 13.32
N ALA A 4 -12.45 -10.75 12.91
CA ALA A 4 -13.17 -9.58 12.41
C ALA A 4 -13.95 -9.88 11.13
N LEU A 5 -13.41 -10.72 10.24
CA LEU A 5 -14.11 -11.17 9.03
C LEU A 5 -15.33 -12.02 9.35
N HIS A 6 -15.25 -12.91 10.35
CA HIS A 6 -16.40 -13.68 10.82
C HIS A 6 -17.48 -12.80 11.46
N GLU A 7 -17.09 -11.79 12.25
CA GLU A 7 -18.04 -10.83 12.82
C GLU A 7 -18.69 -9.98 11.72
N THR A 8 -17.93 -9.55 10.74
CA THR A 8 -18.48 -8.85 9.57
C THR A 8 -19.50 -9.73 8.84
N HIS A 9 -19.17 -11.00 8.64
CA HIS A 9 -20.11 -11.96 8.04
C HIS A 9 -21.39 -12.08 8.87
N ARG A 10 -21.28 -12.15 10.19
CA ARG A 10 -22.42 -12.27 11.08
C ARG A 10 -23.40 -11.10 10.95
N VAL A 11 -22.88 -9.86 10.88
CA VAL A 11 -23.72 -8.65 10.83
C VAL A 11 -24.21 -8.27 9.44
N LEU A 12 -23.59 -8.77 8.38
CA LEU A 12 -24.03 -8.52 7.03
C LEU A 12 -25.35 -9.24 6.74
N LYS A 13 -26.23 -8.56 6.03
CA LYS A 13 -27.43 -9.19 5.46
C LYS A 13 -27.06 -10.25 4.41
N PRO A 14 -27.92 -11.22 4.13
CA PRO A 14 -27.75 -12.12 3.00
C PRO A 14 -27.47 -11.33 1.71
N ASN A 15 -26.55 -11.76 0.88
CA ASN A 15 -26.03 -11.07 -0.31
C ASN A 15 -25.32 -9.73 -0.02
N GLY A 16 -25.10 -9.38 1.24
CA GLY A 16 -24.35 -8.19 1.61
C GLY A 16 -22.91 -8.24 1.11
N LEU A 17 -22.36 -7.07 0.81
CA LEU A 17 -21.00 -6.92 0.30
C LEU A 17 -20.05 -6.41 1.37
N LEU A 18 -18.85 -6.98 1.40
CA LEU A 18 -17.70 -6.48 2.13
C LEU A 18 -16.68 -5.96 1.12
N LEU A 19 -16.29 -4.71 1.29
CA LEU A 19 -15.22 -4.10 0.50
C LEU A 19 -13.92 -4.14 1.31
N ASP A 20 -12.95 -4.90 0.84
CA ASP A 20 -11.63 -5.03 1.44
C ASP A 20 -10.62 -4.23 0.60
N LEU A 21 -10.31 -3.01 1.06
CA LEU A 21 -9.37 -2.11 0.41
C LEU A 21 -8.09 -2.03 1.23
N ARG A 22 -6.99 -2.50 0.66
CA ARG A 22 -5.69 -2.52 1.35
C ARG A 22 -4.54 -2.27 0.39
N PRO A 23 -3.37 -1.81 0.91
CA PRO A 23 -2.14 -1.82 0.13
C PRO A 23 -1.82 -3.24 -0.35
N GLY A 24 -1.30 -3.36 -1.55
CA GLY A 24 -0.74 -4.62 -2.04
C GLY A 24 0.51 -5.00 -1.23
N ALA A 25 0.75 -6.32 -1.08
CA ALA A 25 1.90 -6.85 -0.34
C ALA A 25 3.17 -6.79 -1.20
N VAL A 26 3.54 -5.60 -1.61
CA VAL A 26 4.77 -5.33 -2.37
C VAL A 26 5.42 -4.04 -1.84
N HIS A 27 6.74 -3.96 -1.96
CA HIS A 27 7.48 -2.77 -1.56
C HIS A 27 7.13 -1.57 -2.43
N ARG A 28 6.95 -0.42 -1.78
CA ARG A 28 6.68 0.83 -2.47
C ARG A 28 7.92 1.30 -3.21
N ARG A 29 7.69 1.95 -4.33
CA ARG A 29 8.73 2.55 -5.17
C ARG A 29 8.81 4.03 -4.86
N VAL A 30 10.02 4.52 -4.64
CA VAL A 30 10.29 5.92 -4.34
C VAL A 30 11.00 6.54 -5.54
N GLY A 31 10.54 7.68 -5.95
CA GLY A 31 11.12 8.43 -7.05
C GLY A 31 10.89 9.92 -6.92
N ILE A 32 11.31 10.61 -7.93
CA ILE A 32 11.07 12.04 -8.11
C ILE A 32 10.28 12.27 -9.40
N GLU A 33 9.46 13.29 -9.36
CA GLU A 33 8.80 13.81 -10.55
C GLU A 33 9.35 15.20 -10.82
N VAL A 34 9.86 15.41 -12.01
CA VAL A 34 10.41 16.67 -12.47
C VAL A 34 9.65 17.10 -13.72
N ASP A 35 8.96 18.23 -13.64
CA ASP A 35 8.15 18.78 -14.72
C ASP A 35 7.20 17.74 -15.35
N GLY A 36 6.56 16.95 -14.50
CA GLY A 36 5.60 15.93 -14.89
C GLY A 36 6.19 14.55 -15.28
N GLN A 37 7.51 14.42 -15.29
CA GLN A 37 8.18 13.16 -15.61
C GLN A 37 8.69 12.46 -14.36
N TYR A 38 8.25 11.22 -14.17
CA TYR A 38 8.64 10.38 -13.04
C TYR A 38 9.91 9.58 -13.34
N ARG A 39 10.80 9.54 -12.35
CA ARG A 39 11.97 8.65 -12.35
C ARG A 39 12.06 7.88 -11.04
N GLN A 40 12.05 6.57 -11.12
CA GLN A 40 12.25 5.72 -9.95
C GLN A 40 13.71 5.79 -9.49
N LEU A 41 13.92 5.93 -8.18
CA LEU A 41 15.24 6.00 -7.56
C LEU A 41 15.55 4.76 -6.74
N ALA A 42 14.58 4.27 -5.98
CA ALA A 42 14.76 3.16 -5.06
C ALA A 42 13.43 2.50 -4.72
N MET A 43 13.52 1.38 -4.03
CA MET A 43 12.37 0.73 -3.39
C MET A 43 12.48 0.88 -1.88
N MET A 44 11.34 1.04 -1.22
CA MET A 44 11.27 0.92 0.24
C MET A 44 11.51 -0.53 0.66
N ASN A 45 11.89 -0.71 1.92
CA ASN A 45 12.10 -2.03 2.51
C ASN A 45 11.30 -2.15 3.82
N GLU A 46 10.05 -1.71 3.78
CA GLU A 46 9.12 -1.84 4.88
C GLU A 46 8.74 -3.32 5.13
N SER A 47 8.37 -3.63 6.36
CA SER A 47 7.85 -4.95 6.67
C SER A 47 6.50 -5.16 5.97
N LEU A 48 6.34 -6.31 5.32
CA LEU A 48 5.11 -6.74 4.64
C LEU A 48 4.39 -7.85 5.41
N GLU A 49 4.81 -8.16 6.63
CA GLU A 49 4.26 -9.26 7.42
C GLU A 49 2.77 -9.11 7.68
N ASP A 50 2.33 -7.90 8.06
CA ASP A 50 0.92 -7.62 8.30
C ASP A 50 0.08 -7.71 7.02
N ASP A 51 0.65 -7.26 5.90
CA ASP A 51 -0.01 -7.36 4.59
C ASP A 51 -0.19 -8.81 4.16
N TYR A 52 0.83 -9.65 4.33
CA TYR A 52 0.74 -11.07 4.04
C TYR A 52 -0.24 -11.78 4.97
N ALA A 53 -0.22 -11.47 6.27
CA ALA A 53 -1.16 -12.06 7.24
C ALA A 53 -2.61 -11.68 6.90
N ALA A 54 -2.85 -10.44 6.51
CA ALA A 54 -4.16 -9.96 6.10
C ALA A 54 -4.63 -10.65 4.81
N ASN A 55 -3.77 -10.80 3.82
CA ASN A 55 -4.07 -11.53 2.59
C ASN A 55 -4.42 -12.98 2.86
N GLN A 56 -3.68 -13.64 3.74
CA GLN A 56 -3.93 -15.02 4.13
C GLN A 56 -5.27 -15.18 4.85
N ALA A 57 -5.62 -14.25 5.75
CA ALA A 57 -6.91 -14.27 6.44
C ALA A 57 -8.09 -14.15 5.48
N VAL A 58 -7.99 -13.27 4.48
CA VAL A 58 -9.04 -13.12 3.44
C VAL A 58 -9.11 -14.37 2.58
N ALA A 59 -7.97 -14.93 2.16
CA ALA A 59 -7.94 -16.16 1.38
C ALA A 59 -8.57 -17.33 2.14
N GLU A 60 -8.33 -17.43 3.44
CA GLU A 60 -8.89 -18.48 4.31
C GLU A 60 -10.43 -18.43 4.35
N VAL A 61 -11.02 -17.24 4.57
CA VAL A 61 -12.48 -17.11 4.63
C VAL A 61 -13.15 -17.35 3.28
N ILE A 62 -12.47 -17.05 2.18
CA ILE A 62 -12.93 -17.39 0.83
C ILE A 62 -12.87 -18.89 0.62
N GLN A 63 -11.75 -19.52 0.96
CA GLN A 63 -11.56 -20.97 0.79
C GLN A 63 -12.55 -21.79 1.63
N LYS A 64 -12.87 -21.32 2.83
CA LYS A 64 -13.87 -21.93 3.73
C LYS A 64 -15.32 -21.63 3.32
N GLY A 65 -15.56 -20.88 2.26
CA GLY A 65 -16.90 -20.55 1.78
C GLY A 65 -17.66 -19.55 2.66
N VAL A 66 -16.97 -18.85 3.58
CA VAL A 66 -17.60 -17.81 4.41
C VAL A 66 -17.99 -16.62 3.54
N PHE A 67 -17.14 -16.27 2.60
CA PHE A 67 -17.40 -15.25 1.58
C PHE A 67 -17.07 -15.77 0.19
N LYS A 68 -17.76 -15.23 -0.82
CA LYS A 68 -17.41 -15.40 -2.23
C LYS A 68 -16.70 -14.17 -2.75
N LEU A 69 -15.57 -14.37 -3.42
CA LEU A 69 -14.90 -13.29 -4.15
C LEU A 69 -15.71 -12.94 -5.40
N VAL A 70 -16.19 -11.71 -5.47
CA VAL A 70 -16.95 -11.19 -6.62
C VAL A 70 -16.04 -10.48 -7.61
N SER A 71 -15.11 -9.67 -7.08
CA SER A 71 -14.21 -8.87 -7.92
C SER A 71 -12.91 -8.57 -7.17
N ARG A 72 -11.85 -8.43 -7.95
CA ARG A 72 -10.54 -7.95 -7.48
C ARG A 72 -10.03 -6.89 -8.45
N ILE A 73 -9.75 -5.71 -7.94
CA ILE A 73 -9.22 -4.60 -8.72
C ILE A 73 -7.92 -4.15 -8.07
N GLN A 74 -6.91 -3.90 -8.87
CA GLN A 74 -5.65 -3.29 -8.42
C GLN A 74 -5.46 -1.96 -9.12
N VAL A 75 -5.19 -0.92 -8.33
CA VAL A 75 -4.87 0.42 -8.83
C VAL A 75 -3.55 0.89 -8.24
N ASN A 76 -2.83 1.72 -8.97
CA ASN A 76 -1.64 2.38 -8.43
C ASN A 76 -2.06 3.61 -7.62
N CYS A 77 -1.56 3.71 -6.41
CA CYS A 77 -1.72 4.87 -5.56
C CYS A 77 -0.40 5.63 -5.51
N ASN A 78 -0.45 6.90 -5.87
CA ASN A 78 0.70 7.78 -5.83
C ASN A 78 0.57 8.72 -4.64
N ARG A 79 1.59 8.74 -3.79
CA ARG A 79 1.74 9.75 -2.76
C ARG A 79 2.74 10.79 -3.23
N VAL A 80 2.29 12.01 -3.36
CA VAL A 80 3.10 13.14 -3.82
C VAL A 80 3.35 14.08 -2.66
N MET A 81 4.60 14.52 -2.50
CA MET A 81 4.98 15.40 -1.41
C MET A 81 6.17 16.28 -1.78
N ALA A 82 6.36 17.36 -1.02
CA ALA A 82 7.58 18.16 -1.08
C ALA A 82 8.75 17.38 -0.46
N LEU A 83 9.98 17.70 -0.89
CA LEU A 83 11.18 17.06 -0.33
C LEU A 83 11.26 17.19 1.19
N LYS A 84 10.91 18.34 1.74
CA LYS A 84 10.93 18.60 3.19
C LYS A 84 10.02 17.69 4.00
N ASP A 85 8.95 17.16 3.39
CA ASP A 85 7.95 16.34 4.06
C ASP A 85 8.31 14.84 4.01
N PHE A 86 9.23 14.47 3.13
CA PHE A 86 9.58 13.07 2.90
C PHE A 86 10.16 12.36 4.14
N PRO A 87 11.10 12.94 4.91
CA PRO A 87 11.63 12.31 6.12
C PRO A 87 10.54 12.05 7.17
N ASN A 88 9.63 13.00 7.40
CA ASN A 88 8.53 12.83 8.35
C ASN A 88 7.56 11.74 7.92
N TRP A 89 7.19 11.71 6.65
CA TRP A 89 6.34 10.67 6.11
C TRP A 89 6.99 9.28 6.25
N LEU A 90 8.29 9.19 5.95
CA LEU A 90 9.03 7.93 6.03
C LEU A 90 9.14 7.42 7.47
N SER A 91 9.19 8.32 8.46
CA SER A 91 9.29 7.96 9.89
C SER A 91 8.02 7.28 10.43
N ASP A 92 6.88 7.42 9.76
CA ASP A 92 5.62 6.77 10.15
C ASP A 92 5.62 5.25 9.90
N PHE A 93 6.58 4.75 9.11
CA PHE A 93 6.71 3.32 8.88
C PHE A 93 7.55 2.67 9.98
N PRO A 94 7.00 1.61 10.65
CA PRO A 94 7.77 0.84 11.62
C PRO A 94 9.01 0.28 10.92
N ASN A 95 10.17 0.66 11.42
CA ASN A 95 11.39 0.30 10.74
C ASN A 95 12.49 0.00 11.74
N ASP A 96 12.89 -1.26 11.79
CA ASP A 96 14.06 -1.72 12.54
C ASP A 96 15.38 -1.24 11.91
N ARG A 97 15.31 -0.49 10.80
CA ARG A 97 16.43 -0.17 9.94
C ARG A 97 16.52 1.32 9.67
N ALA A 98 16.75 2.11 10.72
CA ALA A 98 16.96 3.56 10.62
C ALA A 98 18.03 3.93 9.56
N ALA A 99 19.09 3.13 9.44
CA ALA A 99 20.13 3.33 8.44
C ALA A 99 19.62 3.26 7.00
N GLN A 100 18.62 2.42 6.72
CA GLN A 100 18.02 2.33 5.39
C GLN A 100 17.13 3.52 5.08
N GLN A 101 16.41 4.05 6.06
CA GLN A 101 15.65 5.29 5.92
C GLN A 101 16.57 6.48 5.63
N GLU A 102 17.66 6.61 6.35
CA GLU A 102 18.66 7.65 6.11
C GLU A 102 19.28 7.55 4.71
N ARG A 103 19.59 6.32 4.28
CA ARG A 103 20.09 6.07 2.93
C ARG A 103 19.08 6.49 1.87
N LEU A 104 17.82 6.15 2.05
CA LEU A 104 16.74 6.48 1.13
C LEU A 104 16.54 7.99 1.03
N ILE A 105 16.56 8.68 2.18
CA ILE A 105 16.50 10.16 2.23
C ILE A 105 17.66 10.77 1.45
N ARG A 106 18.87 10.30 1.64
CA ARG A 106 20.06 10.80 0.93
C ARG A 106 19.96 10.57 -0.58
N ILE A 107 19.48 9.42 -1.01
CA ILE A 107 19.28 9.12 -2.43
C ILE A 107 18.30 10.11 -3.05
N VAL A 108 17.18 10.35 -2.38
CA VAL A 108 16.15 11.28 -2.86
C VAL A 108 16.65 12.72 -2.86
N GLU A 109 17.30 13.17 -1.80
CA GLU A 109 17.87 14.52 -1.71
C GLU A 109 18.90 14.77 -2.80
N HIS A 110 19.79 13.82 -3.02
CA HIS A 110 20.81 13.93 -4.07
C HIS A 110 20.17 14.03 -5.46
N ALA A 111 19.26 13.12 -5.78
CA ALA A 111 18.58 13.12 -7.07
C ALA A 111 17.76 14.42 -7.28
N PHE A 112 17.12 14.91 -6.24
CA PHE A 112 16.34 16.13 -6.27
C PHE A 112 17.22 17.35 -6.54
N LYS A 113 18.41 17.40 -5.92
CA LYS A 113 19.39 18.46 -6.14
C LYS A 113 19.98 18.44 -7.54
N GLU A 114 20.32 17.25 -8.05
CA GLU A 114 20.95 17.09 -9.37
C GLU A 114 19.95 17.24 -10.53
N ALA A 115 18.67 17.02 -10.29
CA ALA A 115 17.66 17.13 -11.33
C ALA A 115 17.50 18.56 -11.82
N LYS A 116 17.45 18.71 -13.13
CA LYS A 116 17.21 20.00 -13.80
C LYS A 116 15.73 20.11 -14.14
N GLY A 117 15.09 21.15 -13.65
CA GLY A 117 13.67 21.42 -13.90
C GLY A 117 13.11 22.39 -12.88
N ASN A 118 11.87 22.83 -13.10
CA ASN A 118 11.22 23.85 -12.28
C ASN A 118 10.32 23.28 -11.19
N ARG A 119 9.56 22.23 -11.53
CA ARG A 119 8.63 21.58 -10.61
C ARG A 119 9.18 20.21 -10.22
N LYS A 120 9.64 20.14 -8.99
CA LYS A 120 10.19 18.90 -8.44
C LYS A 120 9.35 18.44 -7.26
N ARG A 121 8.98 17.16 -7.24
CA ARG A 121 8.23 16.54 -6.17
C ARG A 121 8.77 15.14 -5.89
N VAL A 122 8.63 14.70 -4.65
CA VAL A 122 8.86 13.31 -4.28
C VAL A 122 7.58 12.53 -4.52
N VAL A 123 7.68 11.38 -5.18
CA VAL A 123 6.53 10.53 -5.48
C VAL A 123 6.82 9.12 -4.99
N VAL A 124 5.93 8.62 -4.15
CA VAL A 124 5.95 7.23 -3.68
C VAL A 124 4.79 6.49 -4.34
N LYS A 125 5.11 5.41 -5.04
CA LYS A 125 4.12 4.59 -5.75
C LYS A 125 3.94 3.24 -5.07
N GLY A 126 2.71 2.84 -4.87
CA GLY A 126 2.35 1.52 -4.38
C GLY A 126 0.98 1.10 -4.87
N PRO A 127 0.70 -0.21 -4.97
CA PRO A 127 -0.61 -0.68 -5.37
C PRO A 127 -1.60 -0.62 -4.20
N LEU A 128 -2.84 -0.28 -4.51
CA LEU A 128 -4.01 -0.57 -3.69
C LEU A 128 -4.79 -1.71 -4.32
N VAL A 129 -5.22 -2.66 -3.52
CA VAL A 129 -6.04 -3.80 -3.95
C VAL A 129 -7.39 -3.70 -3.29
N LEU A 130 -8.43 -3.66 -4.10
CA LEU A 130 -9.83 -3.76 -3.68
C LEU A 130 -10.34 -5.16 -4.00
N LYS A 131 -10.77 -5.88 -2.99
CA LYS A 131 -11.55 -7.12 -3.15
C LYS A 131 -12.98 -6.87 -2.74
N VAL A 132 -13.91 -7.28 -3.57
CA VAL A 132 -15.33 -7.26 -3.26
C VAL A 132 -15.74 -8.69 -2.90
N LEU A 133 -16.14 -8.88 -1.66
CA LEU A 133 -16.56 -10.17 -1.12
C LEU A 133 -18.06 -10.12 -0.85
N ARG A 134 -18.76 -11.20 -1.17
CA ARG A 134 -20.21 -11.32 -0.97
C ARG A 134 -20.50 -12.42 0.05
N LYS A 135 -21.36 -12.09 1.01
CA LYS A 135 -21.98 -13.10 1.88
C LYS A 135 -22.99 -13.91 1.09
N ASP A 136 -22.93 -15.22 1.22
CA ASP A 136 -23.95 -16.10 0.63
C ASP A 136 -25.33 -15.88 1.22
N GLN A 137 -26.34 -16.47 0.58
CA GLN A 137 -27.74 -16.30 0.95
C GLN A 137 -28.14 -17.00 2.26
N VAL A 138 -27.21 -17.78 2.78
CA VAL A 138 -27.46 -18.53 4.01
C VAL A 138 -26.86 -17.84 5.23
#